data_ed85f2b5580c9de0c339091d451d5761
#
_entry.id   ed85f2b5580c9de0c339091d451d5761
#
_cell.length_a   1.000
_cell.length_b   1.000
_cell.length_c   1.000
_cell.angle_alpha   90.00
_cell.angle_beta   90.00
_cell.angle_gamma   90.00
#
_symmetry.space_group_name_H-M   'P 1'
#
loop_
_entity.id
_entity.type
_entity.pdbx_description
1 polymer ?
#
loop_
_entity_poly.entity_id
_entity_poly.type
_entity_poly.pdbx_seq_one_letter_code
_entity_poly.pdbx_strand_id
1 'polypeptide(L)'
;MTDVTRIYPGIAGKPPFHALGPVSLELRAGEFFSVVGPSGCGKSTLLDVLAGLNPASGGTVEFEGHAVGREVPDGVAVVFQEDASFPWLNVFDNAAFAARRAGVAENEVKARVDHALSFMGLKSFARVYPAQLSGGMRQRVCIARAMVVRPRLMLLDEPFGALDQQTRLLMGDEMLKLWRDTGATIMLITHSIDEAVLLSDRIGVMSACPGRFISTIETGWPRLRDSKIALDARFGELTAQVWGLLREEAMKALGSQS
;
A
#
# COMPACT_ATOMS: atom_id res chain seq x y z
N MET A 1 -13.85 5.65 -6.14
CA MET A 1 -14.25 4.55 -7.05
C MET A 1 -15.67 4.12 -6.74
N THR A 2 -16.48 3.80 -7.77
CA THR A 2 -17.90 3.47 -7.61
C THR A 2 -18.22 2.22 -8.44
N ASP A 3 -18.76 1.21 -7.76
CA ASP A 3 -19.20 -0.08 -8.31
C ASP A 3 -18.19 -0.77 -9.23
N VAL A 4 -16.92 -0.66 -8.86
CA VAL A 4 -15.82 -1.19 -9.66
C VAL A 4 -15.82 -2.71 -9.62
N THR A 5 -15.71 -3.30 -10.80
CA THR A 5 -15.50 -4.74 -10.98
C THR A 5 -14.21 -5.00 -11.76
N ARG A 6 -13.57 -6.13 -11.51
CA ARG A 6 -12.46 -6.61 -12.31
C ARG A 6 -12.61 -8.09 -12.61
N ILE A 7 -12.70 -8.38 -13.90
CA ILE A 7 -12.86 -9.72 -14.45
C ILE A 7 -11.66 -9.99 -15.37
N TYR A 8 -10.93 -11.04 -15.09
CA TYR A 8 -9.88 -11.52 -15.98
C TYR A 8 -10.45 -12.54 -16.96
N PRO A 9 -10.10 -12.46 -18.25
CA PRO A 9 -10.55 -13.44 -19.23
C PRO A 9 -10.04 -14.83 -18.88
N GLY A 10 -10.86 -15.82 -19.14
CA GLY A 10 -10.46 -17.23 -18.96
C GLY A 10 -9.32 -17.61 -19.89
N ILE A 11 -8.40 -18.41 -19.39
CA ILE A 11 -7.26 -18.93 -20.14
C ILE A 11 -7.47 -20.43 -20.41
N ALA A 12 -7.18 -20.89 -21.63
CA ALA A 12 -7.21 -22.31 -22.00
C ALA A 12 -8.53 -23.03 -21.67
N GLY A 13 -9.68 -22.40 -21.97
CA GLY A 13 -11.01 -22.99 -21.76
C GLY A 13 -11.54 -22.89 -20.33
N LYS A 14 -10.81 -22.25 -19.43
CA LYS A 14 -11.33 -21.94 -18.08
C LYS A 14 -12.30 -20.75 -18.13
N PRO A 15 -13.31 -20.71 -17.24
CA PRO A 15 -14.22 -19.58 -17.16
C PRO A 15 -13.48 -18.29 -16.76
N PRO A 16 -14.06 -17.11 -17.06
CA PRO A 16 -13.53 -15.84 -16.57
C PRO A 16 -13.40 -15.84 -15.05
N PHE A 17 -12.33 -15.21 -14.55
CA PHE A 17 -12.07 -15.07 -13.11
C PHE A 17 -12.49 -13.71 -12.62
N HIS A 18 -13.47 -13.67 -11.72
CA HIS A 18 -13.98 -12.46 -11.10
C HIS A 18 -13.12 -12.14 -9.87
N ALA A 19 -12.15 -11.25 -10.02
CA ALA A 19 -11.24 -10.86 -8.93
C ALA A 19 -11.89 -9.85 -7.99
N LEU A 20 -12.61 -8.85 -8.55
CA LEU A 20 -13.30 -7.82 -7.78
C LEU A 20 -14.75 -7.66 -8.24
N GLY A 21 -15.59 -7.31 -7.32
CA GLY A 21 -16.79 -6.71 -7.71
C GLY A 21 -18.10 -6.98 -6.99
N PRO A 22 -19.00 -5.98 -7.06
CA PRO A 22 -18.69 -4.55 -7.19
C PRO A 22 -18.05 -4.00 -5.92
N VAL A 23 -17.11 -3.06 -6.07
CA VAL A 23 -16.41 -2.40 -4.96
C VAL A 23 -16.59 -0.90 -5.08
N SER A 24 -17.07 -0.26 -4.01
CA SER A 24 -17.10 1.20 -3.88
C SER A 24 -16.22 1.62 -2.70
N LEU A 25 -15.35 2.61 -2.93
CA LEU A 25 -14.42 3.13 -1.94
C LEU A 25 -14.19 4.62 -2.18
N GLU A 26 -14.23 5.40 -1.12
CA GLU A 26 -13.80 6.78 -1.07
C GLU A 26 -12.62 6.90 -0.09
N LEU A 27 -11.47 7.37 -0.60
CA LEU A 27 -10.32 7.75 0.21
C LEU A 27 -10.39 9.24 0.49
N ARG A 28 -10.34 9.62 1.76
CA ARG A 28 -10.35 11.02 2.19
C ARG A 28 -8.96 11.61 2.04
N ALA A 29 -8.85 12.86 1.63
CA ALA A 29 -7.55 13.52 1.50
C ALA A 29 -6.78 13.50 2.83
N GLY A 30 -5.53 13.06 2.77
CA GLY A 30 -4.65 12.97 3.93
C GLY A 30 -4.99 11.88 4.93
N GLU A 31 -5.89 10.92 4.62
CA GLU A 31 -6.12 9.77 5.48
C GLU A 31 -5.10 8.67 5.27
N PHE A 32 -4.94 7.84 6.30
CA PHE A 32 -4.27 6.55 6.22
C PHE A 32 -5.33 5.45 6.23
N PHE A 33 -5.53 4.77 5.10
CA PHE A 33 -6.52 3.72 4.91
C PHE A 33 -5.85 2.38 4.70
N SER A 34 -6.18 1.37 5.51
CA SER A 34 -5.68 0.00 5.26
C SER A 34 -6.76 -0.91 4.70
N VAL A 35 -6.33 -1.85 3.87
CA VAL A 35 -7.15 -2.93 3.34
C VAL A 35 -6.61 -4.26 3.84
N VAL A 36 -7.47 -5.02 4.51
CA VAL A 36 -7.18 -6.38 4.97
C VAL A 36 -8.17 -7.36 4.37
N GLY A 37 -7.78 -8.60 4.21
CA GLY A 37 -8.63 -9.64 3.62
C GLY A 37 -7.86 -10.95 3.41
N PRO A 38 -8.54 -12.07 3.15
CA PRO A 38 -7.91 -13.35 2.87
C PRO A 38 -6.91 -13.28 1.70
N SER A 39 -5.96 -14.21 1.64
CA SER A 39 -5.08 -14.34 0.48
C SER A 39 -5.90 -14.63 -0.79
N GLY A 40 -5.52 -13.99 -1.91
CA GLY A 40 -6.22 -14.19 -3.19
C GLY A 40 -7.59 -13.50 -3.30
N CYS A 41 -8.03 -12.71 -2.32
CA CYS A 41 -9.33 -12.04 -2.36
C CYS A 41 -9.40 -10.82 -3.31
N GLY A 42 -8.28 -10.42 -3.93
CA GLY A 42 -8.25 -9.32 -4.90
C GLY A 42 -7.68 -7.99 -4.39
N LYS A 43 -6.99 -7.95 -3.23
CA LYS A 43 -6.41 -6.70 -2.68
C LYS A 43 -5.42 -6.03 -3.63
N SER A 44 -4.44 -6.77 -4.17
CA SER A 44 -3.49 -6.23 -5.14
C SER A 44 -4.19 -5.84 -6.45
N THR A 45 -5.23 -6.58 -6.87
CA THR A 45 -6.07 -6.17 -8.01
C THR A 45 -6.78 -4.85 -7.75
N LEU A 46 -7.28 -4.62 -6.53
CA LEU A 46 -7.88 -3.35 -6.12
C LEU A 46 -6.87 -2.21 -6.24
N LEU A 47 -5.65 -2.43 -5.74
CA LEU A 47 -4.57 -1.46 -5.83
C LEU A 47 -4.22 -1.15 -7.30
N ASP A 48 -4.05 -2.18 -8.13
CA ASP A 48 -3.74 -2.03 -9.55
C ASP A 48 -4.80 -1.21 -10.30
N VAL A 49 -6.07 -1.44 -9.98
CA VAL A 49 -7.18 -0.69 -10.60
C VAL A 49 -7.17 0.76 -10.14
N LEU A 50 -6.94 1.02 -8.85
CA LEU A 50 -6.81 2.39 -8.32
C LEU A 50 -5.61 3.14 -8.91
N ALA A 51 -4.50 2.43 -9.13
CA ALA A 51 -3.29 2.98 -9.73
C ALA A 51 -3.40 3.23 -11.24
N GLY A 52 -4.46 2.76 -11.92
CA GLY A 52 -4.55 2.81 -13.38
C GLY A 52 -3.66 1.80 -14.11
N LEU A 53 -3.03 0.85 -13.37
CA LEU A 53 -2.18 -0.20 -13.95
C LEU A 53 -3.02 -1.27 -14.65
N ASN A 54 -4.19 -1.57 -14.09
CA ASN A 54 -5.17 -2.47 -14.68
C ASN A 54 -6.52 -1.76 -14.80
N PRO A 55 -7.14 -1.69 -15.99
CA PRO A 55 -8.44 -1.04 -16.14
C PRO A 55 -9.53 -1.83 -15.39
N ALA A 56 -10.49 -1.12 -14.82
CA ALA A 56 -11.73 -1.73 -14.34
C ALA A 56 -12.48 -2.41 -15.51
N SER A 57 -13.17 -3.51 -15.20
CA SER A 57 -14.09 -4.15 -16.16
C SER A 57 -15.47 -3.51 -16.16
N GLY A 58 -15.83 -2.82 -15.09
CA GLY A 58 -17.05 -2.03 -14.92
C GLY A 58 -16.90 -1.09 -13.74
N GLY A 59 -17.81 -0.12 -13.63
CA GLY A 59 -17.72 0.95 -12.65
C GLY A 59 -16.77 2.07 -13.05
N THR A 60 -16.49 3.00 -12.13
CA THR A 60 -15.64 4.17 -12.39
C THR A 60 -14.60 4.35 -11.28
N VAL A 61 -13.40 4.78 -11.69
CA VAL A 61 -12.32 5.18 -10.77
C VAL A 61 -11.97 6.63 -11.07
N GLU A 62 -11.91 7.46 -10.05
CA GLU A 62 -11.54 8.86 -10.16
C GLU A 62 -10.45 9.19 -9.14
N PHE A 63 -9.51 10.01 -9.57
CA PHE A 63 -8.50 10.63 -8.71
C PHE A 63 -8.62 12.15 -8.86
N GLU A 64 -8.94 12.85 -7.77
CA GLU A 64 -9.14 14.31 -7.75
C GLU A 64 -10.16 14.80 -8.81
N GLY A 65 -11.25 14.05 -8.97
CA GLY A 65 -12.32 14.40 -9.92
C GLY A 65 -12.01 14.07 -11.39
N HIS A 66 -10.88 13.44 -11.67
CA HIS A 66 -10.50 13.01 -13.02
C HIS A 66 -10.56 11.49 -13.12
N ALA A 67 -11.14 10.99 -14.21
CA ALA A 67 -11.22 9.55 -14.46
C ALA A 67 -9.81 8.96 -14.58
N VAL A 68 -9.56 7.87 -13.84
CA VAL A 68 -8.33 7.09 -13.94
C VAL A 68 -8.41 6.19 -15.17
N GLY A 69 -7.48 6.38 -16.10
CA GLY A 69 -7.37 5.63 -17.34
C GLY A 69 -6.49 4.38 -17.23
N ARG A 70 -5.59 4.21 -18.23
CA ARG A 70 -4.61 3.12 -18.30
C ARG A 70 -3.18 3.57 -17.96
N GLU A 71 -3.06 4.69 -17.29
CA GLU A 71 -1.78 5.27 -16.87
C GLU A 71 -1.89 5.68 -15.40
N VAL A 72 -0.79 5.58 -14.69
CA VAL A 72 -0.72 6.02 -13.29
C VAL A 72 -0.91 7.54 -13.27
N PRO A 73 -1.92 8.07 -12.56
CA PRO A 73 -2.16 9.51 -12.52
C PRO A 73 -0.99 10.27 -11.88
N ASP A 74 -0.78 11.49 -12.33
CA ASP A 74 0.20 12.38 -11.70
C ASP A 74 -0.14 12.60 -10.22
N GLY A 75 0.87 12.44 -9.35
CA GLY A 75 0.68 12.52 -7.91
C GLY A 75 0.32 11.20 -7.23
N VAL A 76 0.24 10.09 -7.97
CA VAL A 76 0.12 8.74 -7.42
C VAL A 76 1.47 8.05 -7.45
N ALA A 77 1.85 7.41 -6.35
CA ALA A 77 3.01 6.52 -6.29
C ALA A 77 2.61 5.13 -5.79
N VAL A 78 3.22 4.09 -6.37
CA VAL A 78 2.94 2.70 -6.04
C VAL A 78 4.21 2.05 -5.52
N VAL A 79 4.07 1.31 -4.40
CA VAL A 79 5.09 0.42 -3.86
C VAL A 79 4.52 -0.99 -3.92
N PHE A 80 5.14 -1.85 -4.71
CA PHE A 80 4.71 -3.23 -4.92
C PHE A 80 5.20 -4.16 -3.80
N GLN A 81 4.52 -5.27 -3.64
CA GLN A 81 4.87 -6.34 -2.70
C GLN A 81 6.26 -6.92 -3.01
N GLU A 82 6.54 -7.19 -4.28
CA GLU A 82 7.85 -7.65 -4.71
C GLU A 82 8.82 -6.47 -4.80
N ASP A 83 10.10 -6.78 -4.55
CA ASP A 83 11.20 -5.85 -4.73
C ASP A 83 11.29 -5.40 -6.19
N ALA A 84 10.87 -4.19 -6.43
CA ALA A 84 10.91 -3.54 -7.74
C ALA A 84 12.11 -2.59 -7.88
N SER A 85 13.18 -2.76 -7.07
CA SER A 85 14.41 -1.98 -7.21
C SER A 85 15.12 -2.35 -8.52
N PHE A 86 15.67 -1.34 -9.19
CA PHE A 86 16.43 -1.57 -10.43
C PHE A 86 17.82 -2.15 -10.09
N PRO A 87 18.11 -3.41 -10.44
CA PRO A 87 19.34 -4.08 -10.00
C PRO A 87 20.63 -3.47 -10.57
N TRP A 88 20.53 -2.73 -11.68
CA TRP A 88 21.64 -2.04 -12.33
C TRP A 88 21.89 -0.61 -11.80
N LEU A 89 21.05 -0.09 -10.92
CA LEU A 89 21.21 1.20 -10.25
C LEU A 89 21.56 1.00 -8.78
N ASN A 90 22.46 1.84 -8.24
CA ASN A 90 22.70 1.87 -6.81
C ASN A 90 21.48 2.48 -6.07
N VAL A 91 21.49 2.48 -4.74
CA VAL A 91 20.40 2.98 -3.90
C VAL A 91 20.04 4.43 -4.21
N PHE A 92 21.06 5.30 -4.35
CA PHE A 92 20.83 6.71 -4.67
C PHE A 92 20.18 6.86 -6.06
N ASP A 93 20.72 6.18 -7.06
CA ASP A 93 20.24 6.30 -8.43
C ASP A 93 18.86 5.67 -8.62
N ASN A 94 18.51 4.63 -7.85
CA ASN A 94 17.13 4.12 -7.78
C ASN A 94 16.14 5.21 -7.37
N ALA A 95 16.43 5.95 -6.32
CA ALA A 95 15.57 7.05 -5.87
C ALA A 95 15.61 8.25 -6.84
N ALA A 96 16.81 8.63 -7.31
CA ALA A 96 17.00 9.74 -8.26
C ALA A 96 16.27 9.51 -9.58
N PHE A 97 16.17 8.27 -10.05
CA PHE A 97 15.43 7.92 -11.26
C PHE A 97 13.97 8.37 -11.17
N ALA A 98 13.28 8.09 -10.06
CA ALA A 98 11.90 8.50 -9.88
C ALA A 98 11.74 10.03 -9.85
N ALA A 99 12.64 10.73 -9.14
CA ALA A 99 12.63 12.18 -9.09
C ALA A 99 12.79 12.80 -10.49
N ARG A 100 13.78 12.32 -11.26
CA ARG A 100 14.03 12.80 -12.64
C ARG A 100 12.86 12.50 -13.56
N ARG A 101 12.29 11.29 -13.47
CA ARG A 101 11.12 10.88 -14.26
C ARG A 101 9.89 11.73 -13.96
N ALA A 102 9.73 12.19 -12.73
CA ALA A 102 8.67 13.10 -12.29
C ALA A 102 8.97 14.58 -12.61
N GLY A 103 10.04 14.88 -13.34
CA GLY A 103 10.38 16.25 -13.74
C GLY A 103 10.92 17.13 -12.60
N VAL A 104 11.42 16.52 -11.52
CA VAL A 104 12.08 17.29 -10.44
C VAL A 104 13.33 17.95 -10.98
N ALA A 105 13.50 19.26 -10.71
CA ALA A 105 14.66 20.01 -11.15
C ALA A 105 15.96 19.38 -10.63
N GLU A 106 16.99 19.23 -11.46
CA GLU A 106 18.20 18.47 -11.14
C GLU A 106 18.93 19.01 -9.88
N ASN A 107 18.84 20.31 -9.62
CA ASN A 107 19.39 20.92 -8.42
C ASN A 107 18.63 20.51 -7.12
N GLU A 108 17.40 20.03 -7.22
CA GLU A 108 16.61 19.53 -6.09
C GLU A 108 16.74 18.02 -5.91
N VAL A 109 17.05 17.26 -6.98
CA VAL A 109 17.07 15.78 -6.96
C VAL A 109 17.93 15.29 -5.80
N LYS A 110 19.18 15.80 -5.69
CA LYS A 110 20.10 15.36 -4.64
C LYS A 110 19.51 15.57 -3.23
N ALA A 111 18.93 16.74 -2.97
CA ALA A 111 18.38 17.06 -1.65
C ALA A 111 17.17 16.18 -1.31
N ARG A 112 16.27 15.94 -2.27
CA ARG A 112 15.10 15.05 -2.08
C ARG A 112 15.53 13.60 -1.85
N VAL A 113 16.51 13.11 -2.61
CA VAL A 113 17.03 11.75 -2.44
C VAL A 113 17.74 11.59 -1.09
N ASP A 114 18.63 12.52 -0.73
CA ASP A 114 19.34 12.49 0.55
C ASP A 114 18.36 12.49 1.72
N HIS A 115 17.26 13.26 1.62
CA HIS A 115 16.19 13.28 2.61
C HIS A 115 15.48 11.91 2.71
N ALA A 116 15.03 11.36 1.58
CA ALA A 116 14.32 10.08 1.54
C ALA A 116 15.20 8.91 2.04
N LEU A 117 16.48 8.88 1.64
CA LEU A 117 17.42 7.86 2.09
C LEU A 117 17.76 7.99 3.58
N SER A 118 17.88 9.22 4.09
CA SER A 118 18.10 9.46 5.52
C SER A 118 16.90 8.98 6.33
N PHE A 119 15.70 9.29 5.86
CA PHE A 119 14.44 8.88 6.46
C PHE A 119 14.31 7.36 6.52
N MET A 120 14.66 6.65 5.44
CA MET A 120 14.64 5.19 5.37
C MET A 120 15.84 4.50 6.04
N GLY A 121 16.77 5.24 6.67
CA GLY A 121 17.98 4.69 7.26
C GLY A 121 18.95 4.10 6.24
N LEU A 122 18.90 4.58 4.99
CA LEU A 122 19.70 4.06 3.87
C LEU A 122 20.82 4.99 3.43
N LYS A 123 21.05 6.11 4.12
CA LYS A 123 22.05 7.11 3.72
C LYS A 123 23.47 6.55 3.56
N SER A 124 23.89 5.68 4.47
CA SER A 124 25.22 5.02 4.41
C SER A 124 25.34 3.99 3.28
N PHE A 125 24.21 3.55 2.73
CA PHE A 125 24.12 2.58 1.64
C PHE A 125 23.88 3.22 0.27
N ALA A 126 23.93 4.54 0.14
CA ALA A 126 23.58 5.27 -1.07
C ALA A 126 24.32 4.77 -2.34
N ARG A 127 25.54 4.29 -2.21
CA ARG A 127 26.36 3.77 -3.31
C ARG A 127 26.28 2.25 -3.51
N VAL A 128 25.56 1.55 -2.65
CA VAL A 128 25.43 0.09 -2.67
C VAL A 128 24.38 -0.32 -3.70
N TYR A 129 24.57 -1.45 -4.36
CA TYR A 129 23.62 -2.01 -5.32
C TYR A 129 22.61 -2.95 -4.64
N PRO A 130 21.39 -3.11 -5.18
CA PRO A 130 20.34 -3.95 -4.59
C PRO A 130 20.76 -5.38 -4.27
N ALA A 131 21.60 -6.00 -5.10
CA ALA A 131 22.12 -7.35 -4.87
C ALA A 131 22.93 -7.52 -3.56
N GLN A 132 23.42 -6.41 -3.00
CA GLN A 132 24.22 -6.39 -1.77
C GLN A 132 23.39 -6.03 -0.53
N LEU A 133 22.07 -5.82 -0.69
CA LEU A 133 21.14 -5.43 0.37
C LEU A 133 20.30 -6.61 0.85
N SER A 134 19.85 -6.56 2.09
CA SER A 134 18.80 -7.45 2.57
C SER A 134 17.46 -7.17 1.89
N GLY A 135 16.51 -8.12 1.89
CA GLY A 135 15.18 -7.94 1.33
C GLY A 135 14.45 -6.71 1.92
N GLY A 136 14.53 -6.54 3.24
CA GLY A 136 13.93 -5.38 3.90
C GLY A 136 14.62 -4.06 3.54
N MET A 137 15.93 -4.05 3.26
CA MET A 137 16.62 -2.85 2.77
C MET A 137 16.18 -2.52 1.35
N ARG A 138 16.03 -3.52 0.47
CA ARG A 138 15.53 -3.29 -0.89
C ARG A 138 14.10 -2.73 -0.87
N GLN A 139 13.23 -3.25 0.00
CA GLN A 139 11.89 -2.71 0.16
C GLN A 139 11.90 -1.25 0.61
N ARG A 140 12.79 -0.88 1.54
CA ARG A 140 12.99 0.53 1.94
C ARG A 140 13.49 1.40 0.80
N VAL A 141 14.29 0.88 -0.13
CA VAL A 141 14.68 1.60 -1.36
C VAL A 141 13.44 1.90 -2.23
N CYS A 142 12.52 0.95 -2.37
CA CYS A 142 11.27 1.15 -3.12
C CYS A 142 10.38 2.22 -2.47
N ILE A 143 10.28 2.23 -1.13
CA ILE A 143 9.55 3.28 -0.41
C ILE A 143 10.24 4.64 -0.59
N ALA A 144 11.58 4.72 -0.44
CA ALA A 144 12.34 5.94 -0.67
C ALA A 144 12.12 6.49 -2.09
N ARG A 145 12.08 5.60 -3.10
CA ARG A 145 11.78 5.94 -4.49
C ARG A 145 10.39 6.55 -4.65
N ALA A 146 9.40 6.04 -3.93
CA ALA A 146 8.03 6.60 -3.93
C ALA A 146 7.99 7.96 -3.20
N MET A 147 8.79 8.16 -2.15
CA MET A 147 8.81 9.40 -1.36
C MET A 147 9.39 10.61 -2.12
N VAL A 148 10.43 10.40 -2.95
CA VAL A 148 11.14 11.51 -3.61
C VAL A 148 10.25 12.32 -4.54
N VAL A 149 9.18 11.73 -5.08
CA VAL A 149 8.21 12.40 -5.96
C VAL A 149 7.17 13.20 -5.20
N ARG A 150 7.11 13.09 -3.87
CA ARG A 150 6.12 13.75 -2.99
C ARG A 150 4.69 13.50 -3.48
N PRO A 151 4.24 12.23 -3.49
CA PRO A 151 2.94 11.89 -4.03
C PRO A 151 1.81 12.43 -3.15
N ARG A 152 0.65 12.69 -3.77
CA ARG A 152 -0.60 13.02 -3.06
C ARG A 152 -1.32 11.76 -2.59
N LEU A 153 -1.16 10.65 -3.35
CA LEU A 153 -1.65 9.33 -2.99
C LEU A 153 -0.51 8.31 -3.10
N MET A 154 -0.27 7.59 -2.01
CA MET A 154 0.68 6.49 -1.97
C MET A 154 -0.08 5.17 -1.79
N LEU A 155 0.09 4.27 -2.74
CA LEU A 155 -0.50 2.92 -2.74
C LEU A 155 0.60 1.93 -2.39
N LEU A 156 0.42 1.20 -1.27
CA LEU A 156 1.42 0.31 -0.70
C LEU A 156 0.87 -1.12 -0.68
N ASP A 157 1.50 -2.04 -1.39
CA ASP A 157 1.12 -3.45 -1.37
C ASP A 157 2.12 -4.24 -0.52
N GLU A 158 1.71 -4.62 0.68
CA GLU A 158 2.48 -5.38 1.68
C GLU A 158 3.92 -4.89 1.90
N PRO A 159 4.15 -3.57 2.09
CA PRO A 159 5.49 -2.97 2.07
C PRO A 159 6.39 -3.45 3.20
N PHE A 160 5.83 -4.08 4.23
CA PHE A 160 6.59 -4.55 5.39
C PHE A 160 6.65 -6.08 5.50
N GLY A 161 6.13 -6.81 4.50
CA GLY A 161 6.02 -8.28 4.54
C GLY A 161 7.38 -9.00 4.69
N ALA A 162 8.46 -8.42 4.15
CA ALA A 162 9.81 -8.98 4.24
C ALA A 162 10.58 -8.60 5.52
N LEU A 163 9.96 -7.85 6.45
CA LEU A 163 10.60 -7.36 7.66
C LEU A 163 10.29 -8.27 8.86
N ASP A 164 11.27 -8.40 9.77
CA ASP A 164 11.03 -8.96 11.10
C ASP A 164 10.10 -8.04 11.93
N GLN A 165 9.52 -8.59 13.00
CA GLN A 165 8.52 -7.89 13.80
C GLN A 165 9.03 -6.57 14.40
N GLN A 166 10.28 -6.52 14.89
CA GLN A 166 10.82 -5.31 15.52
C GLN A 166 11.08 -4.22 14.48
N THR A 167 11.70 -4.59 13.35
CA THR A 167 11.94 -3.68 12.23
C THR A 167 10.62 -3.16 11.66
N ARG A 168 9.58 -4.01 11.61
CA ARG A 168 8.25 -3.65 11.13
C ARG A 168 7.59 -2.56 11.98
N LEU A 169 7.66 -2.67 13.31
CA LEU A 169 7.15 -1.63 14.22
C LEU A 169 7.87 -0.30 14.02
N LEU A 170 9.21 -0.32 13.95
CA LEU A 170 10.00 0.89 13.69
C LEU A 170 9.68 1.52 12.34
N MET A 171 9.50 0.71 11.31
CA MET A 171 9.09 1.19 9.99
C MET A 171 7.66 1.74 9.98
N GLY A 172 6.79 1.18 10.81
CA GLY A 172 5.45 1.73 11.04
C GLY A 172 5.50 3.15 11.61
N ASP A 173 6.33 3.37 12.63
CA ASP A 173 6.52 4.70 13.22
C ASP A 173 7.10 5.71 12.20
N GLU A 174 8.08 5.27 11.39
CA GLU A 174 8.62 6.11 10.32
C GLU A 174 7.55 6.39 9.24
N MET A 175 6.72 5.42 8.89
CA MET A 175 5.63 5.63 7.94
C MET A 175 4.58 6.63 8.48
N LEU A 176 4.22 6.54 9.76
CA LEU A 176 3.33 7.52 10.40
C LEU A 176 3.94 8.93 10.41
N LYS A 177 5.25 9.04 10.63
CA LYS A 177 5.95 10.31 10.55
C LYS A 177 5.93 10.87 9.12
N LEU A 178 6.25 10.05 8.12
CA LEU A 178 6.15 10.41 6.70
C LEU A 178 4.76 10.94 6.35
N TRP A 179 3.73 10.17 6.72
CA TRP A 179 2.34 10.53 6.48
C TRP A 179 1.96 11.88 7.10
N ARG A 180 2.39 12.14 8.33
CA ARG A 180 2.15 13.43 9.00
C ARG A 180 2.87 14.58 8.31
N ASP A 181 4.16 14.38 7.98
CA ASP A 181 5.04 15.43 7.44
C ASP A 181 4.64 15.81 6.01
N THR A 182 4.16 14.85 5.22
CA THR A 182 3.78 15.08 3.82
C THR A 182 2.31 15.45 3.64
N GLY A 183 1.43 15.03 4.54
CA GLY A 183 -0.02 15.14 4.37
C GLY A 183 -0.59 14.28 3.23
N ALA A 184 0.21 13.35 2.69
CA ALA A 184 -0.24 12.46 1.62
C ALA A 184 -1.37 11.54 2.10
N THR A 185 -2.25 11.16 1.19
CA THR A 185 -3.18 10.05 1.41
C THR A 185 -2.42 8.75 1.24
N ILE A 186 -2.58 7.79 2.15
CA ILE A 186 -1.94 6.48 2.06
C ILE A 186 -3.01 5.40 2.04
N MET A 187 -2.92 4.49 1.07
CA MET A 187 -3.64 3.23 1.09
C MET A 187 -2.64 2.09 1.24
N LEU A 188 -2.79 1.32 2.31
CA LEU A 188 -1.95 0.18 2.65
C LEU A 188 -2.73 -1.13 2.48
N ILE A 189 -2.21 -2.02 1.66
CA ILE A 189 -2.64 -3.42 1.67
C ILE A 189 -1.72 -4.17 2.62
N THR A 190 -2.29 -4.92 3.55
CA THR A 190 -1.52 -5.77 4.46
C THR A 190 -2.31 -7.01 4.86
N HIS A 191 -1.59 -8.06 5.20
CA HIS A 191 -2.15 -9.25 5.86
C HIS A 191 -2.01 -9.19 7.39
N SER A 192 -1.31 -8.18 7.91
CA SER A 192 -1.13 -7.96 9.35
C SER A 192 -2.25 -7.07 9.90
N ILE A 193 -3.08 -7.63 10.77
CA ILE A 193 -4.13 -6.86 11.46
C ILE A 193 -3.50 -5.78 12.35
N ASP A 194 -2.40 -6.11 13.03
CA ASP A 194 -1.71 -5.16 13.91
C ASP A 194 -1.19 -3.94 13.14
N GLU A 195 -0.64 -4.13 11.93
CA GLU A 195 -0.25 -3.02 11.06
C GLU A 195 -1.45 -2.16 10.69
N ALA A 196 -2.55 -2.79 10.27
CA ALA A 196 -3.75 -2.07 9.87
C ALA A 196 -4.32 -1.25 11.03
N VAL A 197 -4.39 -1.83 12.24
CA VAL A 197 -4.89 -1.14 13.44
C VAL A 197 -3.92 -0.02 13.86
N LEU A 198 -2.61 -0.26 13.83
CA LEU A 198 -1.59 0.71 14.24
C LEU A 198 -1.58 1.95 13.35
N LEU A 199 -1.60 1.73 12.03
CA LEU A 199 -1.27 2.77 11.06
C LEU A 199 -2.48 3.57 10.59
N SER A 200 -3.69 2.99 10.63
CA SER A 200 -4.80 3.53 9.85
C SER A 200 -5.76 4.40 10.66
N ASP A 201 -6.39 5.33 9.95
CA ASP A 201 -7.59 6.03 10.42
C ASP A 201 -8.83 5.16 10.21
N ARG A 202 -8.84 4.41 9.08
CA ARG A 202 -9.92 3.48 8.71
C ARG A 202 -9.34 2.19 8.13
N ILE A 203 -10.01 1.08 8.40
CA ILE A 203 -9.64 -0.25 7.92
C ILE A 203 -10.80 -0.82 7.12
N GLY A 204 -10.56 -1.07 5.83
CA GLY A 204 -11.48 -1.81 4.97
C GLY A 204 -11.22 -3.31 5.06
N VAL A 205 -12.23 -4.08 5.41
CA VAL A 205 -12.18 -5.54 5.45
C VAL A 205 -12.81 -6.10 4.19
N MET A 206 -12.04 -6.87 3.42
CA MET A 206 -12.50 -7.50 2.18
C MET A 206 -12.96 -8.94 2.40
N SER A 207 -14.01 -9.32 1.66
CA SER A 207 -14.51 -10.71 1.57
C SER A 207 -13.51 -11.62 0.87
N ALA A 208 -13.72 -12.94 0.95
CA ALA A 208 -13.16 -13.89 0.01
C ALA A 208 -13.54 -13.53 -1.45
N CYS A 209 -12.80 -14.11 -2.41
CA CYS A 209 -13.00 -13.86 -3.84
C CYS A 209 -14.43 -14.24 -4.32
N PRO A 210 -15.09 -13.39 -5.13
CA PRO A 210 -14.67 -12.07 -5.61
C PRO A 210 -14.67 -11.01 -4.50
N GLY A 211 -13.55 -10.25 -4.43
CA GLY A 211 -13.32 -9.28 -3.36
C GLY A 211 -14.36 -8.15 -3.34
N ARG A 212 -14.90 -7.90 -2.15
CA ARG A 212 -15.82 -6.80 -1.86
C ARG A 212 -15.54 -6.28 -0.46
N PHE A 213 -15.78 -5.02 -0.17
CA PHE A 213 -15.77 -4.56 1.21
C PHE A 213 -16.98 -5.10 1.96
N ILE A 214 -16.73 -5.83 3.05
CA ILE A 214 -17.76 -6.33 3.96
C ILE A 214 -17.95 -5.43 5.17
N SER A 215 -16.91 -4.66 5.52
CA SER A 215 -16.94 -3.70 6.62
C SER A 215 -15.87 -2.63 6.43
N THR A 216 -16.10 -1.46 7.01
CA THR A 216 -15.09 -0.42 7.22
C THR A 216 -15.11 -0.01 8.68
N ILE A 217 -13.96 -0.10 9.34
CA ILE A 217 -13.81 0.17 10.78
C ILE A 217 -13.01 1.46 10.93
N GLU A 218 -13.55 2.43 11.67
CA GLU A 218 -12.82 3.63 12.07
C GLU A 218 -12.03 3.33 13.35
N THR A 219 -10.73 3.58 13.34
CA THR A 219 -9.87 3.32 14.52
C THR A 219 -10.05 4.39 15.60
N GLY A 220 -10.38 5.61 15.17
CA GLY A 220 -10.52 6.76 16.07
C GLY A 220 -9.20 7.18 16.74
N TRP A 221 -8.05 6.78 16.18
CA TRP A 221 -6.75 7.20 16.67
C TRP A 221 -6.50 8.69 16.37
N PRO A 222 -5.77 9.39 17.25
CA PRO A 222 -5.34 10.75 16.94
C PRO A 222 -4.35 10.74 15.77
N ARG A 223 -4.28 11.85 15.03
CA ARG A 223 -3.30 12.00 13.94
C ARG A 223 -1.85 11.88 14.44
N LEU A 224 -1.58 12.40 15.63
CA LEU A 224 -0.29 12.22 16.30
C LEU A 224 -0.32 10.92 17.09
N ARG A 225 0.18 9.84 16.48
CA ARG A 225 0.30 8.51 17.07
C ARG A 225 1.63 7.87 16.71
N ASP A 226 2.03 6.87 17.48
CA ASP A 226 3.17 6.01 17.26
C ASP A 226 2.85 4.58 17.74
N SER A 227 3.83 3.68 17.68
CA SER A 227 3.67 2.28 18.08
C SER A 227 3.22 2.08 19.53
N LYS A 228 3.27 3.11 20.39
CA LYS A 228 2.79 3.03 21.77
C LYS A 228 1.27 2.83 21.87
N ILE A 229 0.50 3.16 20.83
CA ILE A 229 -0.94 2.85 20.83
C ILE A 229 -1.21 1.34 20.94
N ALA A 230 -0.24 0.48 20.62
CA ALA A 230 -0.35 -0.96 20.84
C ALA A 230 -0.49 -1.34 22.32
N LEU A 231 -0.20 -0.41 23.24
CA LEU A 231 -0.40 -0.57 24.68
C LEU A 231 -1.80 -0.12 25.16
N ASP A 232 -2.56 0.53 24.30
CA ASP A 232 -3.93 0.95 24.60
C ASP A 232 -4.88 -0.26 24.54
N ALA A 233 -5.81 -0.38 25.48
CA ALA A 233 -6.78 -1.47 25.52
C ALA A 233 -7.64 -1.55 24.24
N ARG A 234 -7.97 -0.41 23.64
CA ARG A 234 -8.70 -0.31 22.37
C ARG A 234 -7.98 -0.97 21.19
N PHE A 235 -6.63 -1.05 21.24
CA PHE A 235 -5.88 -1.74 20.21
C PHE A 235 -6.28 -3.21 20.12
N GLY A 236 -6.35 -3.88 21.28
CA GLY A 236 -6.80 -5.28 21.36
C GLY A 236 -8.26 -5.46 20.92
N GLU A 237 -9.14 -4.52 21.27
CA GLU A 237 -10.55 -4.54 20.87
C GLU A 237 -10.70 -4.42 19.35
N LEU A 238 -10.00 -3.46 18.73
CA LEU A 238 -10.00 -3.26 17.27
C LEU A 238 -9.41 -4.48 16.54
N THR A 239 -8.29 -5.01 17.06
CA THR A 239 -7.67 -6.23 16.50
C THR A 239 -8.63 -7.42 16.55
N ALA A 240 -9.32 -7.61 17.67
CA ALA A 240 -10.33 -8.67 17.81
C ALA A 240 -11.53 -8.48 16.88
N GLN A 241 -11.98 -7.23 16.68
CA GLN A 241 -13.07 -6.90 15.76
C GLN A 241 -12.70 -7.22 14.31
N VAL A 242 -11.51 -6.78 13.85
CA VAL A 242 -11.02 -7.09 12.49
C VAL A 242 -10.84 -8.58 12.31
N TRP A 243 -10.24 -9.28 13.32
CA TRP A 243 -10.04 -10.73 13.27
C TRP A 243 -11.35 -11.49 13.17
N GLY A 244 -12.40 -11.08 13.92
CA GLY A 244 -13.72 -11.70 13.87
C GLY A 244 -14.29 -11.74 12.44
N LEU A 245 -14.23 -10.61 11.72
CA LEU A 245 -14.67 -10.50 10.34
C LEU A 245 -13.81 -11.35 9.38
N LEU A 246 -12.48 -11.27 9.53
CA LEU A 246 -11.56 -12.00 8.66
C LEU A 246 -11.65 -13.53 8.85
N ARG A 247 -11.89 -14.00 10.08
CA ARG A 247 -12.04 -15.43 10.36
C ARG A 247 -13.19 -16.04 9.57
N GLU A 248 -14.34 -15.38 9.53
CA GLU A 248 -15.50 -15.85 8.77
C GLU A 248 -15.18 -15.96 7.27
N GLU A 249 -14.52 -14.95 6.72
CA GLU A 249 -14.13 -14.94 5.30
C GLU A 249 -13.02 -15.96 4.97
N ALA A 250 -12.06 -16.15 5.87
CA ALA A 250 -11.04 -17.18 5.72
C ALA A 250 -11.65 -18.60 5.70
N MET A 251 -12.64 -18.86 6.57
CA MET A 251 -13.36 -20.13 6.59
C MET A 251 -14.13 -20.38 5.27
N LYS A 252 -14.78 -19.34 4.72
CA LYS A 252 -15.44 -19.44 3.41
C LYS A 252 -14.44 -19.74 2.29
N ALA A 253 -13.27 -19.08 2.30
CA ALA A 253 -12.22 -19.30 1.31
C ALA A 253 -11.68 -20.75 1.34
N LEU A 254 -11.51 -21.35 2.51
CA LEU A 254 -11.07 -22.74 2.66
C LEU A 254 -12.14 -23.73 2.20
N GLY A 255 -13.42 -23.49 2.49
CA GLY A 255 -14.53 -24.33 2.08
C GLY A 255 -14.84 -24.30 0.58
N SER A 256 -14.42 -23.26 -0.14
CA SER A 256 -14.61 -23.13 -1.58
C SER A 256 -13.52 -23.82 -2.43
N GLN A 257 -12.47 -24.33 -1.81
CA GLN A 257 -11.37 -25.08 -2.47
C GLN A 257 -11.55 -26.61 -2.41
N SER A 258 -12.60 -27.07 -1.76
CA SER A 258 -12.99 -28.50 -1.66
C SER A 258 -14.06 -28.84 -2.69
#